data_b9533d741a6ce90ddf5c6ebe9ea699cf
#
_entry.id   b9533d741a6ce90ddf5c6ebe9ea699cf
#
_cell.length_a   1.000
_cell.length_b   1.000
_cell.length_c   1.000
_cell.angle_alpha   90.00
_cell.angle_beta   90.00
_cell.angle_gamma   90.00
#
_symmetry.space_group_name_H-M   'P 1'
#
loop_
_entity.id
_entity.type
_entity.pdbx_description
1 polymer ?
#
loop_
_entity_poly.entity_id
_entity_poly.type
_entity_poly.pdbx_seq_one_letter_code
_entity_poly.pdbx_strand_id
1 'polypeptide(L)'
;MPSPITRQRSLKEASHADLLPSFTKITTSRTGLSKTSFSRIASIVVLASAATFLSAQTSAQGSAQQSLLDNYTPVSDAELSDPADGDWLMWRRTANHWGYSPLDQINKNNVDSLRLAWAWTMEPGKQETTPLVRDGIMFLPQACDFIEAVDATDGTMLWEYRRPTVDHVAPLSCANRNATLYKDQLIIATRDAYIVSLNALSGEVTWERRIGDWTVGQHYSGGPQVFDGKIITGMSGCYYINTSCWITAHDADTGEELWRTNTVPRVGEPNGESWGDVPNERRRGGSAWMPASYDADLNLIFVGVAVPIPWGDVQRGTRGGDVLYTNS
;
A
#
# COMPACT_ATOMS: atom_id res chain seq x y z
N MET A 1 1.09 -35.00 -43.81
CA MET A 1 1.09 -33.96 -44.85
C MET A 1 -0.23 -33.22 -44.81
N PRO A 2 -0.30 -31.90 -44.84
CA PRO A 2 0.66 -30.91 -45.29
C PRO A 2 1.13 -29.92 -44.20
N SER A 3 2.19 -29.21 -44.58
CA SER A 3 3.04 -28.27 -43.86
C SER A 3 2.42 -26.89 -43.53
N PRO A 4 3.13 -26.06 -42.76
CA PRO A 4 2.62 -24.85 -42.14
C PRO A 4 2.80 -23.60 -43.02
N ILE A 5 1.91 -22.64 -42.85
CA ILE A 5 2.05 -21.31 -43.47
C ILE A 5 2.57 -20.32 -42.43
N THR A 6 3.83 -19.98 -42.59
CA THR A 6 4.51 -18.86 -41.95
C THR A 6 4.03 -17.55 -42.56
N ARG A 7 3.49 -16.62 -41.78
CA ARG A 7 3.38 -15.20 -42.18
C ARG A 7 4.09 -14.34 -41.14
N GLN A 8 5.31 -13.98 -41.47
CA GLN A 8 5.98 -12.81 -40.90
C GLN A 8 5.28 -11.55 -41.36
N ARG A 9 4.85 -10.71 -40.42
CA ARG A 9 4.59 -9.29 -40.69
C ARG A 9 5.64 -8.46 -39.96
N SER A 10 6.51 -7.85 -40.73
CA SER A 10 7.43 -6.80 -40.29
C SER A 10 6.63 -5.60 -39.84
N LEU A 11 6.79 -5.19 -38.57
CA LEU A 11 6.38 -3.87 -38.11
C LEU A 11 7.55 -2.91 -38.31
N LYS A 12 7.36 -1.95 -39.20
CA LYS A 12 8.25 -0.80 -39.37
C LYS A 12 8.16 0.07 -38.13
N GLU A 13 9.34 0.38 -37.61
CA GLU A 13 9.55 1.46 -36.63
C GLU A 13 9.07 2.78 -37.22
N ALA A 14 8.13 3.44 -36.56
CA ALA A 14 7.78 4.82 -36.82
C ALA A 14 8.52 5.71 -35.82
N SER A 15 9.46 6.44 -36.29
CA SER A 15 10.22 7.49 -35.60
C SER A 15 9.26 8.61 -35.15
N HIS A 16 9.19 8.85 -33.84
CA HIS A 16 8.56 10.03 -33.25
C HIS A 16 9.57 11.21 -33.23
N ALA A 17 9.73 11.88 -34.33
CA ALA A 17 10.28 13.21 -34.37
C ALA A 17 9.37 14.03 -35.32
N ASP A 18 8.86 15.16 -34.80
CA ASP A 18 8.08 16.22 -35.46
C ASP A 18 6.67 16.43 -34.90
N LEU A 19 6.62 17.19 -33.80
CA LEU A 19 5.49 18.08 -33.47
C LEU A 19 5.97 19.11 -32.42
N LEU A 20 6.77 20.09 -32.87
CA LEU A 20 6.91 21.36 -32.16
C LEU A 20 6.24 22.45 -32.99
N PRO A 21 5.34 23.28 -32.44
CA PRO A 21 4.79 24.40 -33.16
C PRO A 21 5.83 25.51 -33.33
N SER A 22 5.96 25.96 -34.56
CA SER A 22 6.81 27.08 -34.98
C SER A 22 6.39 28.38 -34.29
N PHE A 23 7.30 29.00 -33.56
CA PHE A 23 7.14 30.37 -33.09
C PHE A 23 7.35 31.36 -34.26
N THR A 24 6.29 32.05 -34.62
CA THR A 24 6.32 33.15 -35.62
C THR A 24 7.11 34.33 -35.02
N LYS A 25 8.19 34.72 -35.71
CA LYS A 25 8.94 35.96 -35.44
C LYS A 25 8.06 37.18 -35.74
N ILE A 26 7.70 37.91 -34.70
CA ILE A 26 7.13 39.26 -34.85
C ILE A 26 8.26 40.25 -35.03
N THR A 27 8.37 40.76 -36.27
CA THR A 27 9.30 41.86 -36.63
C THR A 27 8.67 43.17 -36.19
N THR A 28 9.24 43.83 -35.19
CA THR A 28 8.81 45.20 -34.81
C THR A 28 9.51 46.22 -35.69
N SER A 29 8.70 46.91 -36.51
CA SER A 29 9.07 48.13 -37.19
C SER A 29 9.21 49.28 -36.18
N ARG A 30 10.37 49.96 -36.20
CA ARG A 30 10.62 51.20 -35.45
C ARG A 30 9.96 52.36 -36.16
N THR A 31 8.97 52.99 -35.53
CA THR A 31 8.71 54.42 -35.73
C THR A 31 8.69 55.08 -34.36
N GLY A 32 9.48 56.12 -34.21
CA GLY A 32 9.66 56.80 -32.95
C GLY A 32 8.49 57.74 -32.60
N LEU A 33 8.29 57.96 -31.30
CA LEU A 33 7.95 59.27 -30.73
C LEU A 33 8.03 59.19 -29.17
N SER A 34 8.83 60.11 -28.62
CA SER A 34 8.64 60.94 -27.43
C SER A 34 8.09 60.37 -26.11
N LYS A 35 9.02 60.31 -25.16
CA LYS A 35 8.93 60.63 -23.71
C LYS A 35 7.54 60.65 -23.04
N THR A 36 7.30 59.72 -22.12
CA THR A 36 6.77 60.01 -20.79
C THR A 36 7.22 58.96 -19.77
N SER A 37 7.88 59.44 -18.74
CA SER A 37 8.61 58.71 -17.71
C SER A 37 7.72 58.29 -16.55
N PHE A 38 6.58 57.61 -16.78
CA PHE A 38 5.64 57.23 -15.72
C PHE A 38 5.29 55.72 -15.66
N SER A 39 5.78 54.89 -16.62
CA SER A 39 5.34 53.51 -16.73
C SER A 39 6.22 52.49 -15.97
N ARG A 40 7.38 52.86 -15.43
CA ARG A 40 8.29 51.89 -14.79
C ARG A 40 8.03 51.64 -13.32
N ILE A 41 7.33 52.52 -12.61
CA ILE A 41 7.06 52.39 -11.17
C ILE A 41 5.86 51.46 -10.91
N ALA A 42 4.85 51.48 -11.77
CA ALA A 42 3.66 50.62 -11.62
C ALA A 42 3.98 49.11 -11.83
N SER A 43 4.88 48.78 -12.74
CA SER A 43 5.25 47.35 -13.01
C SER A 43 6.09 46.73 -11.89
N ILE A 44 6.90 47.49 -11.19
CA ILE A 44 7.74 47.01 -10.07
C ILE A 44 6.85 46.78 -8.82
N VAL A 45 5.87 47.58 -8.58
CA VAL A 45 4.94 47.44 -7.44
C VAL A 45 4.02 46.22 -7.59
N VAL A 46 3.58 45.90 -8.81
CA VAL A 46 2.75 44.71 -9.08
C VAL A 46 3.58 43.41 -8.95
N LEU A 47 4.82 43.40 -9.37
CA LEU A 47 5.71 42.25 -9.20
C LEU A 47 6.14 42.02 -7.74
N ALA A 48 6.36 43.10 -6.98
CA ALA A 48 6.68 42.98 -5.56
C ALA A 48 5.49 42.52 -4.72
N SER A 49 4.28 42.97 -5.02
CA SER A 49 3.07 42.49 -4.34
C SER A 49 2.72 41.05 -4.69
N ALA A 50 2.92 40.59 -5.93
CA ALA A 50 2.72 39.19 -6.30
C ALA A 50 3.73 38.25 -5.59
N ALA A 51 4.98 38.68 -5.45
CA ALA A 51 6.02 37.91 -4.76
C ALA A 51 5.74 37.82 -3.24
N THR A 52 5.23 38.88 -2.62
CA THR A 52 4.86 38.86 -1.18
C THR A 52 3.60 38.04 -0.92
N PHE A 53 2.64 38.01 -1.85
CA PHE A 53 1.47 37.12 -1.73
C PHE A 53 1.87 35.64 -1.89
N LEU A 54 2.75 35.31 -2.83
CA LEU A 54 3.23 33.94 -3.04
C LEU A 54 4.02 33.42 -1.83
N SER A 55 4.90 34.24 -1.25
CA SER A 55 5.67 33.87 -0.07
C SER A 55 4.82 33.77 1.21
N ALA A 56 3.77 34.55 1.32
CA ALA A 56 2.81 34.46 2.45
C ALA A 56 1.95 33.19 2.35
N GLN A 57 1.56 32.78 1.15
CA GLN A 57 0.79 31.53 0.96
C GLN A 57 1.66 30.29 1.24
N THR A 58 2.91 30.25 0.78
CA THR A 58 3.82 29.12 1.07
C THR A 58 4.15 29.02 2.55
N SER A 59 4.32 30.13 3.26
CA SER A 59 4.56 30.10 4.70
C SER A 59 3.31 29.70 5.50
N ALA A 60 2.13 30.07 5.08
CA ALA A 60 0.87 29.68 5.71
C ALA A 60 0.58 28.18 5.52
N GLN A 61 0.82 27.65 4.33
CA GLN A 61 0.69 26.21 4.07
C GLN A 61 1.70 25.39 4.90
N GLY A 62 2.98 25.80 4.92
CA GLY A 62 4.00 25.13 5.74
C GLY A 62 3.66 25.13 7.24
N SER A 63 3.09 26.22 7.77
CA SER A 63 2.67 26.28 9.17
C SER A 63 1.43 25.40 9.45
N ALA A 64 0.50 25.28 8.52
CA ALA A 64 -0.67 24.41 8.66
C ALA A 64 -0.27 22.93 8.64
N GLN A 65 0.60 22.53 7.72
CA GLN A 65 1.18 21.17 7.65
C GLN A 65 1.91 20.80 8.94
N GLN A 66 2.76 21.71 9.44
CA GLN A 66 3.50 21.46 10.68
C GLN A 66 2.52 21.31 11.87
N SER A 67 1.50 22.16 11.95
CA SER A 67 0.48 22.06 12.99
C SER A 67 -0.29 20.74 12.93
N LEU A 68 -0.56 20.20 11.74
CA LEU A 68 -1.22 18.90 11.59
C LEU A 68 -0.33 17.76 12.13
N LEU A 69 0.95 17.76 11.79
CA LEU A 69 1.92 16.79 12.28
C LEU A 69 2.14 16.90 13.79
N ASP A 70 2.21 18.11 14.33
CA ASP A 70 2.39 18.38 15.76
C ASP A 70 1.19 17.92 16.61
N ASN A 71 0.01 17.79 16.01
CA ASN A 71 -1.22 17.35 16.68
C ASN A 71 -1.43 15.83 16.61
N TYR A 72 -0.56 15.08 15.91
CA TYR A 72 -0.68 13.63 15.82
C TYR A 72 -0.54 12.97 17.20
N THR A 73 -1.48 12.09 17.51
CA THR A 73 -1.50 11.32 18.75
C THR A 73 -1.09 9.88 18.46
N PRO A 74 -0.05 9.32 19.11
CA PRO A 74 0.36 7.93 18.93
C PRO A 74 -0.78 6.95 19.20
N VAL A 75 -0.94 5.95 18.32
CA VAL A 75 -2.04 4.99 18.38
C VAL A 75 -1.76 3.90 19.41
N SER A 76 -2.67 3.70 20.36
CA SER A 76 -2.59 2.64 21.39
C SER A 76 -3.30 1.35 20.95
N ASP A 77 -3.00 0.23 21.62
CA ASP A 77 -3.72 -1.04 21.43
C ASP A 77 -5.23 -0.92 21.70
N ALA A 78 -5.61 -0.11 22.68
CA ALA A 78 -7.02 0.12 22.98
C ALA A 78 -7.77 0.81 21.82
N GLU A 79 -7.12 1.80 21.17
CA GLU A 79 -7.70 2.51 20.02
C GLU A 79 -7.76 1.63 18.76
N LEU A 80 -6.88 0.63 18.61
CA LEU A 80 -7.00 -0.35 17.52
C LEU A 80 -8.27 -1.20 17.63
N SER A 81 -8.74 -1.44 18.85
CA SER A 81 -9.97 -2.20 19.10
C SER A 81 -11.22 -1.30 19.04
N ASP A 82 -11.12 -0.09 19.56
CA ASP A 82 -12.22 0.91 19.61
C ASP A 82 -11.70 2.31 19.23
N PRO A 83 -11.49 2.56 17.93
CA PRO A 83 -10.98 3.84 17.44
C PRO A 83 -12.03 4.94 17.56
N ALA A 84 -11.58 6.20 17.68
CA ALA A 84 -12.46 7.36 17.61
C ALA A 84 -13.27 7.36 16.30
N ASP A 85 -14.47 7.97 16.31
CA ASP A 85 -15.43 7.88 15.19
C ASP A 85 -14.83 8.29 13.84
N GLY A 86 -13.96 9.29 13.81
CA GLY A 86 -13.29 9.79 12.62
C GLY A 86 -12.06 8.99 12.18
N ASP A 87 -11.57 8.09 13.01
CA ASP A 87 -10.33 7.36 12.77
C ASP A 87 -10.55 6.04 12.02
N TRP A 88 -9.57 5.70 11.17
CA TRP A 88 -9.49 4.44 10.46
C TRP A 88 -8.06 3.91 10.51
N LEU A 89 -7.73 3.14 11.57
CA LEU A 89 -6.35 2.86 11.97
C LEU A 89 -5.75 1.60 11.33
N MET A 90 -6.62 0.72 10.82
CA MET A 90 -6.23 -0.54 10.18
C MET A 90 -7.26 -0.99 9.13
N TRP A 91 -7.02 -2.13 8.51
CA TRP A 91 -7.96 -2.81 7.62
C TRP A 91 -9.35 -2.93 8.26
N ARG A 92 -10.36 -2.42 7.55
CA ARG A 92 -11.76 -2.44 8.00
C ARG A 92 -12.00 -1.82 9.38
N ARG A 93 -11.19 -0.85 9.77
CA ARG A 93 -11.32 0.02 10.92
C ARG A 93 -11.03 -0.62 12.28
N THR A 94 -11.61 -1.78 12.58
CA THR A 94 -11.55 -2.44 13.89
C THR A 94 -11.02 -3.87 13.78
N ALA A 95 -10.48 -4.42 14.87
CA ALA A 95 -9.85 -5.74 14.91
C ALA A 95 -10.78 -6.89 14.47
N ASN A 96 -12.09 -6.75 14.65
CA ASN A 96 -13.09 -7.72 14.20
C ASN A 96 -13.48 -7.57 12.70
N HIS A 97 -12.93 -6.60 11.98
CA HIS A 97 -13.13 -6.36 10.54
C HIS A 97 -14.56 -6.08 10.11
N TRP A 98 -15.35 -5.42 10.92
CA TRP A 98 -16.73 -5.08 10.53
C TRP A 98 -16.79 -4.09 9.37
N GLY A 99 -15.78 -3.22 9.23
CA GLY A 99 -15.71 -2.24 8.14
C GLY A 99 -16.85 -1.22 8.21
N TYR A 100 -17.28 -0.89 9.40
CA TYR A 100 -18.38 0.02 9.68
C TYR A 100 -17.84 1.36 10.18
N SER A 101 -18.34 2.46 9.60
CA SER A 101 -18.12 3.82 10.09
C SER A 101 -19.32 4.26 10.93
N PRO A 102 -19.12 4.73 12.16
CA PRO A 102 -20.20 5.28 12.99
C PRO A 102 -20.60 6.70 12.58
N LEU A 103 -19.88 7.35 11.65
CA LEU A 103 -20.18 8.69 11.19
C LEU A 103 -21.54 8.74 10.49
N ASP A 104 -22.34 9.76 10.77
CA ASP A 104 -23.70 9.96 10.24
C ASP A 104 -23.90 11.29 9.48
N GLN A 105 -22.82 12.09 9.35
CA GLN A 105 -22.89 13.38 8.65
C GLN A 105 -23.33 13.21 7.19
N ILE A 106 -22.98 12.09 6.55
CA ILE A 106 -23.46 11.72 5.21
C ILE A 106 -24.53 10.66 5.39
N ASN A 107 -25.75 10.94 4.94
CA ASN A 107 -26.88 10.07 5.09
C ASN A 107 -27.84 10.19 3.89
N LYS A 108 -28.91 9.38 3.86
CA LYS A 108 -29.89 9.36 2.76
C LYS A 108 -30.58 10.69 2.46
N ASN A 109 -30.54 11.65 3.38
CA ASN A 109 -31.24 12.94 3.20
C ASN A 109 -30.31 14.01 2.59
N ASN A 110 -28.98 13.80 2.56
CA ASN A 110 -28.01 14.79 2.09
C ASN A 110 -26.96 14.23 1.10
N VAL A 111 -26.95 12.92 0.83
CA VAL A 111 -25.97 12.29 -0.07
C VAL A 111 -26.00 12.91 -1.48
N ASP A 112 -27.15 13.36 -1.98
CA ASP A 112 -27.28 14.02 -3.28
C ASP A 112 -26.61 15.40 -3.34
N SER A 113 -26.30 15.98 -2.19
CA SER A 113 -25.63 17.26 -2.08
C SER A 113 -24.10 17.20 -1.99
N LEU A 114 -23.53 15.99 -2.00
CA LEU A 114 -22.07 15.81 -1.97
C LEU A 114 -21.39 16.53 -3.14
N ARG A 115 -20.24 17.12 -2.85
CA ARG A 115 -19.36 17.79 -3.82
C ARG A 115 -17.96 17.24 -3.68
N LEU A 116 -17.23 17.18 -4.80
CA LEU A 116 -15.81 16.86 -4.80
C LEU A 116 -15.05 17.94 -4.02
N ALA A 117 -14.36 17.56 -2.96
CA ALA A 117 -13.51 18.46 -2.17
C ALA A 117 -12.12 18.57 -2.85
N TRP A 118 -11.50 17.45 -3.15
CA TRP A 118 -10.21 17.36 -3.82
C TRP A 118 -10.09 16.01 -4.55
N ALA A 119 -9.07 15.85 -5.38
CA ALA A 119 -8.77 14.62 -6.08
C ALA A 119 -7.26 14.38 -6.08
N TRP A 120 -6.85 13.13 -5.90
CA TRP A 120 -5.45 12.71 -5.91
C TRP A 120 -5.19 11.69 -7.01
N THR A 121 -4.05 11.80 -7.67
CA THR A 121 -3.64 10.83 -8.70
C THR A 121 -2.76 9.77 -8.05
N MET A 122 -3.23 8.54 -8.03
CA MET A 122 -2.48 7.42 -7.50
C MET A 122 -1.51 6.83 -8.54
N GLU A 123 -0.47 6.13 -8.08
CA GLU A 123 0.47 5.42 -8.94
C GLU A 123 -0.24 4.40 -9.84
N PRO A 124 0.23 4.20 -11.08
CA PRO A 124 -0.31 3.17 -11.95
C PRO A 124 -0.16 1.77 -11.33
N GLY A 125 -1.23 0.98 -11.37
CA GLY A 125 -1.21 -0.40 -10.86
C GLY A 125 -2.56 -0.84 -10.30
N LYS A 126 -2.56 -1.99 -9.64
CA LYS A 126 -3.75 -2.48 -8.94
C LYS A 126 -3.89 -1.75 -7.61
N GLN A 127 -4.86 -0.87 -7.54
CA GLN A 127 -5.23 -0.19 -6.32
C GLN A 127 -6.31 -1.00 -5.59
N GLU A 128 -5.89 -1.73 -4.56
CA GLU A 128 -6.76 -2.56 -3.72
C GLU A 128 -6.65 -2.16 -2.24
N THR A 129 -6.25 -0.91 -2.00
CA THR A 129 -5.87 -0.44 -0.68
C THR A 129 -7.04 0.14 0.10
N THR A 130 -6.89 0.17 1.41
CA THR A 130 -7.73 0.94 2.32
C THR A 130 -6.92 2.14 2.83
N PRO A 131 -7.36 3.37 2.57
CA PRO A 131 -6.78 4.54 3.22
C PRO A 131 -6.94 4.44 4.74
N LEU A 132 -5.91 4.85 5.47
CA LEU A 132 -5.98 4.99 6.93
C LEU A 132 -6.11 6.48 7.27
N VAL A 133 -6.76 6.78 8.39
CA VAL A 133 -6.95 8.16 8.85
C VAL A 133 -6.69 8.24 10.35
N ARG A 134 -5.85 9.20 10.74
CA ARG A 134 -5.58 9.56 12.13
C ARG A 134 -5.34 11.05 12.24
N ASP A 135 -6.07 11.73 13.12
CA ASP A 135 -5.91 13.16 13.44
C ASP A 135 -5.87 14.07 12.19
N GLY A 136 -6.70 13.77 11.18
CA GLY A 136 -6.76 14.52 9.91
C GLY A 136 -5.65 14.18 8.90
N ILE A 137 -4.72 13.29 9.21
CA ILE A 137 -3.74 12.75 8.26
C ILE A 137 -4.34 11.52 7.60
N MET A 138 -4.34 11.48 6.27
CA MET A 138 -4.72 10.31 5.48
C MET A 138 -3.48 9.62 4.93
N PHE A 139 -3.29 8.35 5.27
CA PHE A 139 -2.22 7.51 4.76
C PHE A 139 -2.75 6.66 3.62
N LEU A 140 -2.09 6.71 2.47
CA LEU A 140 -2.49 6.06 1.23
C LEU A 140 -1.46 4.99 0.83
N PRO A 141 -1.60 3.74 1.30
CA PRO A 141 -0.85 2.64 0.71
C PRO A 141 -1.25 2.49 -0.75
N GLN A 142 -0.29 2.36 -1.66
CA GLN A 142 -0.55 2.25 -3.09
C GLN A 142 0.13 1.01 -3.67
N ALA A 143 -0.13 0.77 -4.95
CA ALA A 143 0.52 -0.30 -5.68
C ALA A 143 2.05 -0.21 -5.57
N CYS A 144 2.71 -1.38 -5.54
CA CYS A 144 4.17 -1.49 -5.55
C CYS A 144 4.88 -0.92 -4.32
N ASP A 145 4.22 -0.99 -3.14
CA ASP A 145 4.77 -0.55 -1.84
C ASP A 145 5.16 0.93 -1.82
N PHE A 146 4.38 1.74 -2.50
CA PHE A 146 4.42 3.19 -2.45
C PHE A 146 3.41 3.69 -1.42
N ILE A 147 3.82 4.59 -0.56
CA ILE A 147 2.97 5.15 0.51
C ILE A 147 3.04 6.67 0.43
N GLU A 148 1.90 7.32 0.55
CA GLU A 148 1.82 8.77 0.71
C GLU A 148 1.02 9.10 1.97
N ALA A 149 1.39 10.19 2.64
CA ALA A 149 0.57 10.82 3.65
C ALA A 149 0.13 12.19 3.16
N VAL A 150 -1.16 12.48 3.30
CA VAL A 150 -1.76 13.74 2.85
C VAL A 150 -2.64 14.32 3.95
N ASP A 151 -2.82 15.62 3.93
CA ASP A 151 -3.89 16.30 4.70
C ASP A 151 -5.25 15.82 4.15
N ALA A 152 -6.05 15.18 4.98
CA ALA A 152 -7.35 14.65 4.57
C ALA A 152 -8.35 15.73 4.17
N THR A 153 -8.12 17.00 4.54
CA THR A 153 -9.06 18.11 4.27
C THR A 153 -8.92 18.69 2.86
N ASP A 154 -7.70 18.72 2.31
CA ASP A 154 -7.43 19.38 1.02
C ASP A 154 -6.54 18.57 0.07
N GLY A 155 -6.01 17.42 0.51
CA GLY A 155 -5.14 16.55 -0.27
C GLY A 155 -3.69 17.04 -0.35
N THR A 156 -3.27 18.03 0.46
CA THR A 156 -1.86 18.47 0.46
C THR A 156 -0.94 17.35 0.92
N MET A 157 0.08 17.02 0.11
CA MET A 157 1.04 15.98 0.45
C MET A 157 1.93 16.40 1.62
N LEU A 158 2.05 15.53 2.63
CA LEU A 158 2.89 15.70 3.80
C LEU A 158 4.25 15.03 3.61
N TRP A 159 4.24 13.76 3.19
CA TRP A 159 5.43 12.97 2.86
C TRP A 159 5.09 11.81 1.94
N GLU A 160 6.12 11.23 1.32
CA GLU A 160 6.03 10.00 0.52
C GLU A 160 7.13 9.02 0.91
N TYR A 161 6.83 7.72 0.81
CA TYR A 161 7.79 6.64 0.91
C TYR A 161 7.65 5.73 -0.30
N ARG A 162 8.76 5.39 -0.91
CA ARG A 162 8.83 4.45 -2.02
C ARG A 162 9.81 3.34 -1.69
N ARG A 163 9.31 2.10 -1.63
CA ARG A 163 10.19 0.94 -1.46
C ARG A 163 11.17 0.86 -2.63
N PRO A 164 12.49 0.75 -2.38
CA PRO A 164 13.46 0.53 -3.45
C PRO A 164 13.10 -0.71 -4.27
N THR A 165 13.09 -0.57 -5.59
CA THR A 165 12.79 -1.69 -6.49
C THR A 165 13.94 -2.69 -6.45
N VAL A 166 13.65 -3.95 -6.14
CA VAL A 166 14.61 -5.05 -6.32
C VAL A 166 14.41 -5.59 -7.74
N ASP A 167 15.44 -5.54 -8.56
CA ASP A 167 15.44 -6.15 -9.88
C ASP A 167 15.05 -7.64 -9.75
N HIS A 168 14.12 -8.10 -10.60
CA HIS A 168 13.66 -9.50 -10.66
C HIS A 168 12.63 -9.95 -9.60
N VAL A 169 12.06 -9.08 -8.79
CA VAL A 169 10.79 -9.45 -8.15
C VAL A 169 9.83 -9.78 -9.28
N ALA A 170 9.42 -11.05 -9.36
CA ALA A 170 8.45 -11.47 -10.38
C ALA A 170 7.30 -10.46 -10.42
N PRO A 171 6.72 -10.15 -11.59
CA PRO A 171 5.65 -9.16 -11.75
C PRO A 171 4.34 -9.63 -11.12
N LEU A 172 4.44 -10.34 -10.01
CA LEU A 172 3.36 -10.76 -9.17
C LEU A 172 2.76 -9.48 -8.60
N SER A 173 1.56 -9.22 -9.00
CA SER A 173 0.62 -8.25 -8.46
C SER A 173 1.28 -7.21 -7.52
N CYS A 174 1.55 -6.02 -8.00
CA CYS A 174 1.94 -4.89 -7.14
C CYS A 174 0.83 -4.46 -6.17
N ALA A 175 -0.12 -5.35 -5.85
CA ALA A 175 -1.18 -5.03 -4.90
C ALA A 175 -0.62 -4.96 -3.49
N ASN A 176 -0.80 -3.82 -2.85
CA ASN A 176 -0.68 -3.65 -1.42
C ASN A 176 -2.09 -3.32 -0.89
N ARG A 177 -2.63 -4.11 0.04
CA ARG A 177 -4.04 -3.98 0.46
C ARG A 177 -4.24 -3.17 1.70
N ASN A 178 -3.29 -3.15 2.59
CA ASN A 178 -3.37 -2.31 3.78
C ASN A 178 -2.03 -2.09 4.46
N ALA A 179 -2.05 -1.12 5.35
CA ALA A 179 -1.07 -0.87 6.39
C ALA A 179 -1.79 -0.84 7.75
N THR A 180 -1.06 -0.71 8.82
CA THR A 180 -1.61 -0.51 10.18
C THR A 180 -0.84 0.60 10.87
N LEU A 181 -1.57 1.51 11.51
CA LEU A 181 -1.00 2.49 12.43
C LEU A 181 -0.84 1.87 13.81
N TYR A 182 0.30 2.09 14.45
CA TYR A 182 0.57 1.67 15.81
C TYR A 182 1.59 2.60 16.46
N LYS A 183 1.25 3.22 17.56
CA LYS A 183 2.04 4.31 18.16
C LYS A 183 2.30 5.42 17.14
N ASP A 184 3.54 5.77 16.91
CA ASP A 184 4.03 6.71 15.89
C ASP A 184 4.52 6.01 14.61
N GLN A 185 4.09 4.76 14.40
CA GLN A 185 4.53 3.91 13.29
C GLN A 185 3.40 3.66 12.29
N LEU A 186 3.75 3.63 11.01
CA LEU A 186 2.96 3.04 9.95
C LEU A 186 3.65 1.76 9.49
N ILE A 187 3.03 0.61 9.77
CA ILE A 187 3.60 -0.70 9.50
C ILE A 187 3.04 -1.24 8.19
N ILE A 188 3.93 -1.66 7.29
CA ILE A 188 3.61 -2.24 5.98
C ILE A 188 4.29 -3.60 5.79
N ALA A 189 3.73 -4.43 4.91
CA ALA A 189 4.34 -5.67 4.46
C ALA A 189 4.54 -5.63 2.95
N THR A 190 5.75 -5.89 2.47
CA THR A 190 6.20 -5.54 1.13
C THR A 190 6.32 -6.73 0.18
N ARG A 191 6.35 -6.46 -1.13
CA ARG A 191 6.48 -7.46 -2.19
C ARG A 191 7.79 -8.26 -2.14
N ASP A 192 8.83 -7.69 -1.59
CA ASP A 192 10.13 -8.34 -1.39
C ASP A 192 10.22 -9.10 -0.07
N ALA A 193 9.04 -9.42 0.52
CA ALA A 193 8.87 -10.24 1.72
C ALA A 193 9.50 -9.63 3.00
N TYR A 194 9.42 -8.32 3.17
CA TYR A 194 9.79 -7.62 4.40
C TYR A 194 8.53 -7.14 5.15
N ILE A 195 8.68 -6.96 6.45
CA ILE A 195 7.87 -6.05 7.25
C ILE A 195 8.70 -4.80 7.46
N VAL A 196 8.11 -3.63 7.24
CA VAL A 196 8.76 -2.34 7.34
C VAL A 196 7.92 -1.43 8.22
N SER A 197 8.55 -0.79 9.18
CA SER A 197 7.96 0.27 9.98
C SER A 197 8.47 1.61 9.48
N LEU A 198 7.55 2.51 9.22
CA LEU A 198 7.81 3.90 8.88
C LEU A 198 7.39 4.78 10.06
N ASN A 199 8.12 5.85 10.31
CA ASN A 199 7.62 6.90 11.19
C ASN A 199 6.39 7.55 10.53
N ALA A 200 5.26 7.58 11.23
CA ALA A 200 3.98 8.07 10.67
C ALA A 200 4.02 9.57 10.31
N LEU A 201 4.92 10.34 10.91
CA LEU A 201 5.02 11.79 10.69
C LEU A 201 6.00 12.18 9.58
N SER A 202 6.99 11.33 9.27
CA SER A 202 8.05 11.67 8.30
C SER A 202 8.15 10.69 7.12
N GLY A 203 7.55 9.49 7.21
CA GLY A 203 7.74 8.43 6.22
C GLY A 203 9.12 7.76 6.25
N GLU A 204 9.98 8.13 7.19
CA GLU A 204 11.31 7.53 7.33
C GLU A 204 11.22 6.11 7.90
N VAL A 205 12.07 5.20 7.40
CA VAL A 205 12.14 3.82 7.90
C VAL A 205 12.73 3.82 9.31
N THR A 206 11.97 3.31 10.28
CA THR A 206 12.43 3.13 11.66
C THR A 206 13.09 1.77 11.86
N TRP A 207 12.51 0.74 11.29
CA TRP A 207 13.11 -0.60 11.20
C TRP A 207 12.54 -1.38 10.03
N GLU A 208 13.26 -2.42 9.59
CA GLU A 208 12.76 -3.40 8.62
C GLU A 208 13.25 -4.80 8.95
N ARG A 209 12.45 -5.82 8.62
CA ARG A 209 12.78 -7.24 8.81
C ARG A 209 12.44 -8.05 7.60
N ARG A 210 13.39 -8.81 7.08
CA ARG A 210 13.16 -9.80 6.03
C ARG A 210 12.52 -11.03 6.63
N ILE A 211 11.35 -11.41 6.14
CA ILE A 211 10.55 -12.54 6.66
C ILE A 211 10.57 -13.74 5.72
N GLY A 212 10.68 -13.50 4.44
CA GLY A 212 10.67 -14.53 3.41
C GLY A 212 11.73 -14.33 2.34
N ASP A 213 11.68 -15.18 1.32
CA ASP A 213 12.58 -15.10 0.17
C ASP A 213 11.80 -14.82 -1.11
N TRP A 214 11.82 -13.55 -1.54
CA TRP A 214 11.19 -13.12 -2.77
C TRP A 214 11.78 -13.77 -4.04
N THR A 215 13.04 -14.25 -3.99
CA THR A 215 13.67 -14.90 -5.15
C THR A 215 13.02 -16.24 -5.49
N VAL A 216 12.33 -16.85 -4.54
CA VAL A 216 11.51 -18.06 -4.74
C VAL A 216 10.01 -17.73 -4.77
N GLY A 217 9.65 -16.47 -5.00
CA GLY A 217 8.28 -16.00 -5.19
C GLY A 217 7.50 -15.68 -3.92
N GLN A 218 8.09 -15.82 -2.74
CA GLN A 218 7.43 -15.39 -1.49
C GLN A 218 7.31 -13.87 -1.45
N HIS A 219 6.15 -13.37 -1.09
CA HIS A 219 5.86 -11.93 -1.03
C HIS A 219 4.67 -11.66 -0.13
N TYR A 220 4.47 -10.40 0.22
CA TYR A 220 3.25 -9.94 0.84
C TYR A 220 2.35 -9.24 -0.19
N SER A 221 1.05 -9.41 -0.06
CA SER A 221 0.03 -8.72 -0.85
C SER A 221 -1.18 -8.32 0.00
N GLY A 222 -1.26 -8.89 1.16
CA GLY A 222 -2.13 -8.47 2.22
C GLY A 222 -1.53 -7.39 3.06
N GLY A 223 -1.59 -6.98 4.04
CA GLY A 223 -0.87 -6.10 4.94
C GLY A 223 -0.87 -6.65 6.35
N PRO A 224 0.01 -6.13 7.18
CA PRO A 224 0.08 -6.51 8.57
C PRO A 224 -1.11 -5.94 9.33
N GLN A 225 -1.39 -6.53 10.49
CA GLN A 225 -2.27 -5.98 11.50
C GLN A 225 -1.62 -6.08 12.85
N VAL A 226 -1.96 -5.15 13.75
CA VAL A 226 -1.43 -5.15 15.10
C VAL A 226 -2.55 -5.49 16.09
N PHE A 227 -2.28 -6.46 16.94
CA PHE A 227 -3.15 -6.86 18.05
C PHE A 227 -2.30 -7.12 19.29
N ASP A 228 -2.61 -6.46 20.38
CA ASP A 228 -1.93 -6.63 21.67
C ASP A 228 -0.39 -6.52 21.52
N GLY A 229 0.09 -5.45 20.85
CA GLY A 229 1.51 -5.21 20.62
C GLY A 229 2.21 -6.18 19.66
N LYS A 230 1.45 -7.00 18.91
CA LYS A 230 1.99 -8.01 18.00
C LYS A 230 1.52 -7.78 16.58
N ILE A 231 2.46 -7.71 15.63
CA ILE A 231 2.17 -7.67 14.20
C ILE A 231 1.83 -9.09 13.75
N ILE A 232 0.63 -9.29 13.21
CA ILE A 232 0.21 -10.54 12.59
C ILE A 232 0.21 -10.36 11.07
N THR A 233 0.86 -11.28 10.36
CA THR A 233 0.87 -11.27 8.90
C THR A 233 0.99 -12.67 8.31
N GLY A 234 0.52 -12.86 7.09
CA GLY A 234 0.54 -14.13 6.38
C GLY A 234 1.28 -14.05 5.04
N MET A 235 2.13 -15.02 4.79
CA MET A 235 2.94 -15.11 3.57
C MET A 235 2.10 -15.52 2.36
N SER A 236 2.44 -14.95 1.21
CA SER A 236 1.90 -15.26 -0.12
C SER A 236 2.96 -15.82 -1.07
N GLY A 237 2.54 -16.27 -2.27
CA GLY A 237 3.46 -16.63 -3.35
C GLY A 237 4.14 -17.98 -3.22
N CYS A 238 3.62 -18.90 -2.43
CA CYS A 238 4.20 -20.22 -2.18
C CYS A 238 3.78 -21.25 -3.23
N TYR A 239 4.07 -20.93 -4.50
CA TYR A 239 3.64 -21.74 -5.65
C TYR A 239 4.74 -22.64 -6.21
N TYR A 240 5.99 -22.37 -5.88
CA TYR A 240 7.15 -23.08 -6.41
C TYR A 240 7.53 -24.28 -5.53
N ILE A 241 8.30 -25.23 -6.09
CA ILE A 241 8.88 -26.35 -5.36
C ILE A 241 9.81 -25.79 -4.26
N ASN A 242 9.82 -26.43 -3.11
CA ASN A 242 10.56 -26.02 -1.91
C ASN A 242 10.09 -24.69 -1.28
N THR A 243 8.89 -24.19 -1.62
CA THR A 243 8.30 -23.02 -0.95
C THR A 243 7.24 -23.44 0.04
N SER A 244 7.13 -22.68 1.13
CA SER A 244 6.12 -22.84 2.16
C SER A 244 5.51 -21.49 2.48
N CYS A 245 4.23 -21.47 2.79
CA CYS A 245 3.57 -20.32 3.39
C CYS A 245 3.39 -20.53 4.88
N TRP A 246 3.30 -19.42 5.58
CA TRP A 246 3.15 -19.38 7.03
C TRP A 246 2.39 -18.13 7.47
N ILE A 247 1.95 -18.17 8.69
CA ILE A 247 1.48 -17.01 9.45
C ILE A 247 2.56 -16.74 10.50
N THR A 248 2.88 -15.46 10.71
CA THR A 248 3.87 -15.04 11.70
C THR A 248 3.29 -13.99 12.64
N ALA A 249 3.79 -13.99 13.88
CA ALA A 249 3.66 -12.85 14.78
C ALA A 249 5.04 -12.24 15.03
N HIS A 250 5.06 -10.92 15.11
CA HIS A 250 6.27 -10.14 15.40
C HIS A 250 5.97 -9.13 16.48
N ASP A 251 6.95 -8.79 17.27
CA ASP A 251 6.88 -7.68 18.20
C ASP A 251 6.69 -6.37 17.42
N ALA A 252 5.71 -5.55 17.78
CA ALA A 252 5.35 -4.36 16.99
C ALA A 252 6.34 -3.21 17.16
N ASP A 253 7.16 -3.20 18.19
CA ASP A 253 8.17 -2.17 18.41
C ASP A 253 9.50 -2.48 17.66
N THR A 254 9.86 -3.76 17.56
CA THR A 254 11.18 -4.18 17.06
C THR A 254 11.14 -4.96 15.75
N GLY A 255 9.98 -5.50 15.39
CA GLY A 255 9.81 -6.41 14.26
C GLY A 255 10.38 -7.81 14.50
N GLU A 256 10.86 -8.15 15.71
CA GLU A 256 11.38 -9.49 16.03
C GLU A 256 10.30 -10.56 15.91
N GLU A 257 10.61 -11.69 15.26
CA GLU A 257 9.67 -12.79 15.10
C GLU A 257 9.43 -13.49 16.44
N LEU A 258 8.18 -13.51 16.89
CA LEU A 258 7.76 -14.17 18.13
C LEU A 258 7.39 -15.63 17.91
N TRP A 259 6.67 -15.90 16.82
CA TRP A 259 6.31 -17.27 16.41
C TRP A 259 5.98 -17.34 14.92
N ARG A 260 6.03 -18.57 14.40
CA ARG A 260 5.70 -18.92 13.00
C ARG A 260 4.90 -20.21 12.97
N THR A 261 3.83 -20.25 12.18
CA THR A 261 3.03 -21.45 11.93
C THR A 261 2.88 -21.70 10.44
N ASN A 262 3.25 -22.88 9.97
CA ASN A 262 3.08 -23.28 8.58
C ASN A 262 1.59 -23.45 8.25
N THR A 263 1.13 -22.84 7.15
CA THR A 263 -0.23 -23.04 6.63
C THR A 263 -0.39 -24.34 5.85
N VAL A 264 0.75 -24.98 5.51
CA VAL A 264 0.85 -26.30 4.92
C VAL A 264 1.79 -27.11 5.81
N PRO A 265 1.27 -27.98 6.68
CA PRO A 265 2.08 -28.69 7.65
C PRO A 265 3.10 -29.62 6.98
N ARG A 266 4.28 -29.69 7.59
CA ARG A 266 5.39 -30.49 7.12
C ARG A 266 5.31 -31.93 7.63
N VAL A 267 6.06 -32.82 7.01
CA VAL A 267 6.21 -34.19 7.53
C VAL A 267 6.76 -34.12 8.95
N GLY A 268 6.06 -34.74 9.88
CA GLY A 268 6.40 -34.73 11.32
C GLY A 268 5.83 -33.58 12.13
N GLU A 269 5.21 -32.58 11.51
CA GLU A 269 4.41 -31.57 12.21
C GLU A 269 3.00 -32.09 12.50
N PRO A 270 2.31 -31.52 13.51
CA PRO A 270 0.90 -31.80 13.75
C PRO A 270 0.07 -31.66 12.48
N ASN A 271 -0.79 -32.66 12.19
CA ASN A 271 -1.63 -32.74 11.00
C ASN A 271 -0.86 -32.88 9.66
N GLY A 272 0.44 -33.14 9.71
CA GLY A 272 1.25 -33.39 8.51
C GLY A 272 0.78 -34.62 7.73
N GLU A 273 0.16 -35.60 8.40
CA GLU A 273 -0.42 -36.81 7.81
C GLU A 273 -1.58 -36.52 6.87
N SER A 274 -2.26 -35.38 7.00
CA SER A 274 -3.36 -34.96 6.11
C SER A 274 -2.92 -34.77 4.64
N TRP A 275 -1.61 -34.64 4.41
CA TRP A 275 -0.98 -34.54 3.09
C TRP A 275 -0.49 -35.89 2.56
N GLY A 276 -0.72 -37.00 3.29
CA GLY A 276 -0.27 -38.33 2.91
C GLY A 276 1.24 -38.40 2.71
N ASP A 277 1.67 -39.18 1.71
CA ASP A 277 3.08 -39.39 1.39
C ASP A 277 3.72 -38.27 0.55
N VAL A 278 3.06 -37.11 0.40
CA VAL A 278 3.64 -35.99 -0.36
C VAL A 278 4.85 -35.46 0.39
N PRO A 279 6.05 -35.47 -0.23
CA PRO A 279 7.26 -35.02 0.44
C PRO A 279 7.26 -33.47 0.60
N ASN A 280 8.01 -32.97 1.59
CA ASN A 280 7.99 -31.56 1.99
C ASN A 280 8.25 -30.57 0.85
N GLU A 281 9.16 -30.88 -0.06
CA GLU A 281 9.51 -30.04 -1.22
C GLU A 281 8.33 -29.85 -2.19
N ARG A 282 7.34 -30.73 -2.16
CA ARG A 282 6.14 -30.67 -3.00
C ARG A 282 4.89 -30.16 -2.25
N ARG A 283 4.93 -30.02 -0.94
CA ARG A 283 3.86 -29.44 -0.12
C ARG A 283 3.88 -27.93 -0.23
N ARG A 284 2.97 -27.35 -1.02
CA ARG A 284 2.97 -25.93 -1.37
C ARG A 284 1.55 -25.37 -1.55
N GLY A 285 1.45 -24.07 -1.68
CA GLY A 285 0.19 -23.33 -1.64
C GLY A 285 -0.08 -22.82 -0.24
N GLY A 286 -1.35 -22.73 0.13
CA GLY A 286 -1.76 -22.27 1.48
C GLY A 286 -1.39 -20.82 1.76
N SER A 287 -1.41 -19.93 0.76
CA SER A 287 -1.15 -18.50 0.95
C SER A 287 -2.15 -17.89 1.92
N ALA A 288 -1.66 -17.20 2.95
CA ALA A 288 -2.46 -16.45 3.90
C ALA A 288 -2.43 -14.95 3.53
N TRP A 289 -2.95 -14.60 2.37
CA TRP A 289 -2.81 -13.29 1.76
C TRP A 289 -3.84 -12.24 2.23
N MET A 290 -4.85 -12.67 2.96
CA MET A 290 -5.84 -11.76 3.55
C MET A 290 -5.45 -11.39 4.98
N PRO A 291 -5.76 -10.17 5.44
CA PRO A 291 -5.56 -9.79 6.82
C PRO A 291 -6.38 -10.67 7.79
N ALA A 292 -5.80 -10.94 8.96
CA ALA A 292 -6.44 -11.69 10.04
C ALA A 292 -7.46 -10.83 10.78
N SER A 293 -8.58 -11.40 11.24
CA SER A 293 -9.41 -10.77 12.28
C SER A 293 -9.05 -11.30 13.66
N TYR A 294 -9.30 -10.50 14.68
CA TYR A 294 -8.96 -10.81 16.06
C TYR A 294 -10.18 -10.70 16.98
N ASP A 295 -10.35 -11.72 17.81
CA ASP A 295 -11.28 -11.74 18.92
C ASP A 295 -10.49 -11.54 20.23
N ALA A 296 -10.63 -10.37 20.82
CA ALA A 296 -9.89 -10.02 22.03
C ALA A 296 -10.35 -10.79 23.27
N ASP A 297 -11.65 -11.16 23.34
CA ASP A 297 -12.21 -11.89 24.50
C ASP A 297 -11.69 -13.32 24.54
N LEU A 298 -11.52 -13.93 23.38
CA LEU A 298 -11.01 -15.30 23.24
C LEU A 298 -9.49 -15.35 23.05
N ASN A 299 -8.85 -14.22 22.79
CA ASN A 299 -7.45 -14.11 22.38
C ASN A 299 -7.13 -15.01 21.17
N LEU A 300 -7.98 -14.97 20.15
CA LEU A 300 -7.87 -15.77 18.94
C LEU A 300 -7.77 -14.89 17.69
N ILE A 301 -6.91 -15.29 16.75
CA ILE A 301 -6.88 -14.75 15.39
C ILE A 301 -7.54 -15.72 14.42
N PHE A 302 -8.30 -15.18 13.45
CA PHE A 302 -8.91 -15.95 12.37
C PHE A 302 -8.27 -15.55 11.06
N VAL A 303 -7.66 -16.50 10.37
CA VAL A 303 -6.89 -16.27 9.14
C VAL A 303 -7.42 -17.17 8.04
N GLY A 304 -7.81 -16.58 6.90
CA GLY A 304 -8.17 -17.33 5.70
C GLY A 304 -6.92 -17.90 5.01
N VAL A 305 -6.92 -19.20 4.75
CA VAL A 305 -5.82 -19.89 4.06
C VAL A 305 -6.29 -20.36 2.69
N ALA A 306 -5.55 -19.96 1.65
CA ALA A 306 -5.86 -20.27 0.26
C ALA A 306 -5.57 -21.72 -0.13
N VAL A 307 -5.82 -22.02 -1.39
CA VAL A 307 -5.79 -23.36 -2.00
C VAL A 307 -4.44 -24.04 -1.94
N PRO A 308 -4.40 -25.40 -1.91
CA PRO A 308 -3.17 -26.17 -2.10
C PRO A 308 -2.72 -26.13 -3.56
N ILE A 309 -1.42 -26.27 -3.80
CA ILE A 309 -0.83 -26.28 -5.14
C ILE A 309 -0.08 -27.61 -5.38
N PRO A 310 -0.28 -28.27 -6.54
CA PRO A 310 -1.31 -28.08 -7.59
C PRO A 310 -2.74 -28.20 -7.08
N TRP A 311 -3.69 -27.55 -7.74
CA TRP A 311 -5.10 -27.57 -7.30
C TRP A 311 -5.74 -28.97 -7.35
N GLY A 312 -5.42 -29.76 -8.40
CA GLY A 312 -5.93 -31.13 -8.53
C GLY A 312 -5.24 -32.11 -7.58
N ASP A 313 -5.99 -32.91 -6.87
CA ASP A 313 -5.50 -33.88 -5.88
C ASP A 313 -4.64 -34.99 -6.53
N VAL A 314 -4.98 -35.44 -7.73
CA VAL A 314 -4.19 -36.41 -8.50
C VAL A 314 -2.81 -35.85 -8.87
N GLN A 315 -2.76 -34.58 -9.32
CA GLN A 315 -1.50 -33.92 -9.65
C GLN A 315 -0.63 -33.66 -8.42
N ARG A 316 -1.28 -33.34 -7.31
CA ARG A 316 -0.65 -33.10 -6.02
C ARG A 316 -0.17 -34.38 -5.35
N GLY A 317 -0.88 -35.49 -5.59
CA GLY A 317 -0.58 -36.81 -5.01
C GLY A 317 -1.24 -37.05 -3.65
N THR A 318 -2.25 -36.25 -3.27
CA THR A 318 -2.90 -36.34 -1.95
C THR A 318 -4.08 -37.32 -1.90
N ARG A 319 -4.53 -37.84 -3.06
CA ARG A 319 -5.53 -38.91 -3.18
C ARG A 319 -6.82 -38.68 -2.35
N GLY A 320 -7.32 -37.43 -2.33
CA GLY A 320 -8.53 -37.07 -1.59
C GLY A 320 -8.31 -36.88 -0.09
N GLY A 321 -7.08 -36.72 0.38
CA GLY A 321 -6.78 -36.31 1.77
C GLY A 321 -7.22 -34.88 2.06
N ASP A 322 -7.41 -34.56 3.31
CA ASP A 322 -7.96 -33.28 3.80
C ASP A 322 -7.05 -32.07 3.53
N VAL A 323 -5.75 -32.31 3.35
CA VAL A 323 -4.71 -31.30 3.02
C VAL A 323 -4.78 -30.05 3.91
N LEU A 324 -4.81 -30.28 5.21
CA LEU A 324 -4.84 -29.21 6.20
C LEU A 324 -3.59 -28.31 6.08
N TYR A 325 -3.68 -27.01 6.23
CA TYR A 325 -4.85 -26.18 6.57
C TYR A 325 -5.35 -25.39 5.33
N THR A 326 -5.16 -25.87 4.14
CA THR A 326 -5.56 -25.18 2.93
C THR A 326 -7.10 -25.14 2.80
N ASN A 327 -7.62 -24.08 2.14
CA ASN A 327 -9.05 -23.80 2.01
C ASN A 327 -9.80 -23.65 3.36
N SER A 328 -9.17 -23.11 4.33
CA SER A 328 -9.77 -22.89 5.66
C SER A 328 -9.82 -21.42 6.05
#